data_5c85cfe822025af175a9a5fd352bc6f9
#
_entry.id   5c85cfe822025af175a9a5fd352bc6f9
#
_cell.length_a   1.000
_cell.length_b   1.000
_cell.length_c   1.000
_cell.angle_alpha   90.00
_cell.angle_beta   90.00
_cell.angle_gamma   90.00
#
_symmetry.space_group_name_H-M   'P 1'
#
loop_
_entity.id
_entity.type
_entity.pdbx_description
1 polymer ?
#
loop_
_entity_poly.entity_id
_entity_poly.type
_entity_poly.pdbx_seq_one_letter_code
_entity_poly.pdbx_strand_id
1 'polypeptide(L)'
;LDSNSSLWTLLGFKHTNDEVNSEQGVKIRFFESQNGGRNQTRIELLEPLNEESPIYRFIQKKGEGIQQIAISVNDIEKMIRKLKKEGIKMINEEAVDGSSGSQIAFIHPKSAGGVLIELVEHTD
;
A
#
# COMPACT_ATOMS: atom_id res chain seq x y z
N LEU A 1 5.48 1.26 -16.19
CA LEU A 1 6.15 2.09 -15.17
C LEU A 1 6.68 3.40 -15.73
N ASP A 2 7.29 3.34 -16.90
CA ASP A 2 7.93 4.54 -17.46
C ASP A 2 6.92 5.64 -17.82
N SER A 3 5.73 5.26 -18.25
CA SER A 3 4.72 6.22 -18.65
C SER A 3 4.19 7.08 -17.48
N ASN A 4 4.29 6.57 -16.25
CA ASN A 4 3.79 7.28 -15.08
C ASN A 4 4.89 7.89 -14.21
N SER A 5 6.15 7.55 -14.47
CA SER A 5 7.26 7.97 -13.61
C SER A 5 7.52 9.47 -13.65
N SER A 6 7.38 10.10 -14.82
CA SER A 6 7.70 11.52 -14.96
C SER A 6 6.80 12.42 -14.14
N LEU A 7 5.53 12.05 -13.95
CA LEU A 7 4.61 12.85 -13.14
C LEU A 7 5.12 12.98 -11.70
N TRP A 8 5.56 11.87 -11.12
CA TRP A 8 5.98 11.87 -9.72
C TRP A 8 7.25 12.67 -9.52
N THR A 9 8.19 12.57 -10.47
CA THR A 9 9.39 13.41 -10.44
C THR A 9 9.04 14.89 -10.55
N LEU A 10 8.11 15.25 -11.41
CA LEU A 10 7.67 16.64 -11.56
C LEU A 10 7.00 17.18 -10.30
N LEU A 11 6.32 16.30 -9.55
CA LEU A 11 5.67 16.67 -8.29
C LEU A 11 6.65 16.80 -7.12
N GLY A 12 7.93 16.50 -7.35
CA GLY A 12 8.96 16.64 -6.32
C GLY A 12 9.35 15.37 -5.61
N PHE A 13 8.81 14.22 -6.05
CA PHE A 13 9.22 12.93 -5.49
C PHE A 13 10.51 12.46 -6.13
N LYS A 14 11.32 11.75 -5.36
CA LYS A 14 12.59 11.22 -5.84
C LYS A 14 12.46 9.71 -6.07
N HIS A 15 12.83 9.25 -7.25
CA HIS A 15 12.94 7.81 -7.54
C HIS A 15 14.09 7.22 -6.71
N THR A 16 13.80 6.25 -5.86
CA THR A 16 14.81 5.67 -4.97
C THR A 16 15.33 4.33 -5.48
N ASN A 17 14.45 3.43 -5.89
CA ASN A 17 14.89 2.13 -6.41
C ASN A 17 13.74 1.41 -7.11
N ASP A 18 14.09 0.34 -7.82
CA ASP A 18 13.14 -0.60 -8.39
C ASP A 18 13.38 -1.96 -7.75
N GLU A 19 12.31 -2.72 -7.57
CA GLU A 19 12.39 -4.09 -7.05
C GLU A 19 11.50 -5.01 -7.87
N VAL A 20 11.84 -6.29 -7.88
CA VAL A 20 11.01 -7.33 -8.49
C VAL A 20 10.62 -8.30 -7.37
N ASN A 21 9.32 -8.49 -7.20
CA ASN A 21 8.78 -9.48 -6.27
C ASN A 21 8.19 -10.62 -7.08
N SER A 22 8.96 -11.70 -7.23
CA SER A 22 8.57 -12.84 -8.05
C SER A 22 7.37 -13.60 -7.46
N GLU A 23 7.25 -13.65 -6.15
CA GLU A 23 6.15 -14.35 -5.50
C GLU A 23 4.81 -13.69 -5.78
N GLN A 24 4.79 -12.36 -5.82
CA GLN A 24 3.58 -11.61 -6.13
C GLN A 24 3.46 -11.25 -7.61
N GLY A 25 4.48 -11.59 -8.40
CA GLY A 25 4.47 -11.34 -9.83
C GLY A 25 4.44 -9.86 -10.20
N VAL A 26 5.22 -9.04 -9.50
CA VAL A 26 5.15 -7.60 -9.68
C VAL A 26 6.53 -6.96 -9.70
N LYS A 27 6.68 -5.93 -10.54
CA LYS A 27 7.83 -5.03 -10.51
C LYS A 27 7.36 -3.74 -9.86
N ILE A 28 8.14 -3.24 -8.91
CA ILE A 28 7.78 -2.08 -8.10
C ILE A 28 8.81 -0.98 -8.31
N ARG A 29 8.34 0.22 -8.60
CA ARG A 29 9.20 1.40 -8.64
C ARG A 29 8.83 2.31 -7.49
N PHE A 30 9.81 2.65 -6.67
CA PHE A 30 9.62 3.42 -5.44
C PHE A 30 9.97 4.89 -5.64
N PHE A 31 9.09 5.75 -5.17
CA PHE A 31 9.33 7.20 -5.09
C PHE A 31 9.09 7.65 -3.65
N GLU A 32 9.88 8.59 -3.19
CA GLU A 32 9.74 9.13 -1.84
C GLU A 32 9.70 10.65 -1.89
N SER A 33 8.93 11.23 -0.96
CA SER A 33 8.90 12.67 -0.81
C SER A 33 10.27 13.15 -0.30
N GLN A 34 10.66 14.35 -0.68
CA GLN A 34 11.96 14.91 -0.30
C GLN A 34 11.89 15.80 0.93
N ASN A 35 10.79 15.76 1.65
CA ASN A 35 10.56 16.65 2.79
C ASN A 35 11.39 16.29 4.02
N GLY A 36 12.13 15.18 3.98
CA GLY A 36 12.92 14.74 5.11
C GLY A 36 12.04 14.25 6.27
N GLY A 37 12.68 13.65 7.27
CA GLY A 37 11.98 13.20 8.45
C GLY A 37 11.46 11.77 8.36
N ARG A 38 10.84 11.32 9.47
CA ARG A 38 10.41 9.93 9.63
C ARG A 38 9.17 9.56 8.82
N ASN A 39 8.35 10.55 8.49
CA ASN A 39 7.04 10.31 7.89
C ASN A 39 7.02 10.72 6.43
N GLN A 40 8.00 10.26 5.68
CA GLN A 40 8.04 10.51 4.24
C GLN A 40 6.92 9.74 3.55
N THR A 41 6.22 10.42 2.65
CA THR A 41 5.24 9.77 1.79
C THR A 41 5.98 8.96 0.74
N ARG A 42 5.57 7.72 0.56
CA ARG A 42 6.14 6.83 -0.44
C ARG A 42 5.07 6.48 -1.46
N ILE A 43 5.45 6.54 -2.73
CA ILE A 43 4.61 6.09 -3.83
C ILE A 43 5.25 4.84 -4.43
N GLU A 44 4.44 3.81 -4.65
CA GLU A 44 4.89 2.57 -5.29
C GLU A 44 4.13 2.39 -6.58
N LEU A 45 4.82 2.47 -7.71
CA LEU A 45 4.24 2.14 -9.00
C LEU A 45 4.42 0.65 -9.24
N LEU A 46 3.33 -0.04 -9.53
CA LEU A 46 3.31 -1.48 -9.69
C LEU A 46 3.05 -1.85 -11.14
N GLU A 47 3.84 -2.78 -11.66
CA GLU A 47 3.66 -3.32 -12.99
C GLU A 47 3.64 -4.84 -12.91
N PRO A 48 2.61 -5.51 -13.48
CA PRO A 48 2.57 -6.98 -13.41
C PRO A 48 3.67 -7.59 -14.27
N LEU A 49 4.28 -8.67 -13.77
CA LEU A 49 5.29 -9.42 -14.52
C LEU A 49 4.65 -10.36 -15.55
N ASN A 50 3.43 -10.82 -15.27
CA ASN A 50 2.73 -11.76 -16.12
C ASN A 50 1.22 -11.73 -15.83
N GLU A 51 0.48 -12.51 -16.61
CA GLU A 51 -1.00 -12.54 -16.50
C GLU A 51 -1.51 -13.22 -15.24
N GLU A 52 -0.67 -13.93 -14.52
CA GLU A 52 -1.04 -14.59 -13.27
C GLU A 52 -0.95 -13.67 -12.07
N SER A 53 -0.33 -12.51 -12.22
CA SER A 53 -0.16 -11.54 -11.14
C SER A 53 -1.52 -10.99 -10.67
N PRO A 54 -1.74 -10.85 -9.36
CA PRO A 54 -2.92 -10.17 -8.84
C PRO A 54 -3.04 -8.73 -9.36
N ILE A 55 -1.91 -8.07 -9.63
CA ILE A 55 -1.91 -6.73 -10.19
C ILE A 55 -2.42 -6.73 -11.62
N TYR A 56 -2.07 -7.76 -12.40
CA TYR A 56 -2.61 -7.89 -13.75
C TYR A 56 -4.15 -8.00 -13.71
N ARG A 57 -4.67 -8.85 -12.83
CA ARG A 57 -6.11 -9.02 -12.67
C ARG A 57 -6.80 -7.74 -12.21
N PHE A 58 -6.14 -6.97 -11.32
CA PHE A 58 -6.66 -5.69 -10.88
C PHE A 58 -6.80 -4.72 -12.07
N ILE A 59 -5.75 -4.62 -12.90
CA ILE A 59 -5.76 -3.71 -14.06
C ILE A 59 -6.82 -4.13 -15.07
N GLN A 60 -6.95 -5.43 -15.33
CA GLN A 60 -7.98 -5.94 -16.26
C GLN A 60 -9.39 -5.63 -15.78
N LYS A 61 -9.62 -5.67 -14.48
CA LYS A 61 -10.95 -5.52 -13.90
C LYS A 61 -11.31 -4.06 -13.66
N LYS A 62 -10.37 -3.25 -13.22
CA LYS A 62 -10.62 -1.86 -12.79
C LYS A 62 -9.84 -0.81 -13.57
N GLY A 63 -8.94 -1.22 -14.45
CA GLY A 63 -8.04 -0.29 -15.13
C GLY A 63 -6.90 0.15 -14.23
N GLU A 64 -6.10 1.08 -14.72
CA GLU A 64 -5.03 1.66 -13.92
C GLU A 64 -5.64 2.53 -12.83
N GLY A 65 -5.06 2.49 -11.65
CA GLY A 65 -5.54 3.29 -10.54
C GLY A 65 -4.88 2.90 -9.24
N ILE A 66 -5.42 3.40 -8.14
CA ILE A 66 -4.90 3.12 -6.80
C ILE A 66 -5.38 1.76 -6.34
N GLN A 67 -4.44 0.87 -6.04
CA GLN A 67 -4.75 -0.47 -5.57
C GLN A 67 -4.76 -0.53 -4.04
N GLN A 68 -3.86 0.19 -3.39
CA GLN A 68 -3.66 0.11 -1.94
C GLN A 68 -3.17 1.43 -1.36
N ILE A 69 -3.63 1.75 -0.14
CA ILE A 69 -3.13 2.86 0.65
C ILE A 69 -2.71 2.30 2.00
N ALA A 70 -1.49 2.61 2.44
CA ALA A 70 -1.01 2.23 3.77
C ALA A 70 -0.99 3.47 4.66
N ILE A 71 -1.52 3.33 5.88
CA ILE A 71 -1.65 4.42 6.83
C ILE A 71 -0.96 4.03 8.14
N SER A 72 -0.03 4.87 8.61
CA SER A 72 0.61 4.67 9.90
C SER A 72 -0.35 5.02 11.03
N VAL A 73 -0.40 4.16 12.04
CA VAL A 73 -1.20 4.39 13.25
C VAL A 73 -0.33 4.17 14.48
N ASN A 74 -0.70 4.81 15.59
CA ASN A 74 0.07 4.70 16.83
C ASN A 74 -0.27 3.46 17.65
N ASP A 75 -1.53 3.04 17.63
CA ASP A 75 -2.01 1.88 18.38
C ASP A 75 -2.98 1.11 17.49
N ILE A 76 -2.46 0.11 16.83
CA ILE A 76 -3.23 -0.62 15.81
C ILE A 76 -4.41 -1.40 16.41
N GLU A 77 -4.22 -2.00 17.57
CA GLU A 77 -5.32 -2.76 18.20
C GLU A 77 -6.48 -1.83 18.59
N LYS A 78 -6.17 -0.66 19.10
CA LYS A 78 -7.18 0.34 19.44
C LYS A 78 -7.91 0.81 18.17
N MET A 79 -7.17 1.03 17.10
CA MET A 79 -7.76 1.45 15.82
C MET A 79 -8.68 0.37 15.26
N ILE A 80 -8.27 -0.89 15.30
CA ILE A 80 -9.11 -2.00 14.84
C ILE A 80 -10.41 -2.04 15.61
N ARG A 81 -10.36 -1.94 16.93
CA ARG A 81 -11.57 -1.93 17.77
C ARG A 81 -12.49 -0.78 17.42
N LYS A 82 -11.92 0.40 17.22
CA LYS A 82 -12.69 1.58 16.85
C LYS A 82 -13.42 1.39 15.52
N LEU A 83 -12.70 0.87 14.53
CA LEU A 83 -13.27 0.66 13.20
C LEU A 83 -14.38 -0.39 13.22
N LYS A 84 -14.15 -1.50 13.92
CA LYS A 84 -15.15 -2.56 14.04
C LYS A 84 -16.42 -2.05 14.73
N LYS A 85 -16.27 -1.22 15.76
CA LYS A 85 -17.40 -0.64 16.45
C LYS A 85 -18.24 0.24 15.52
N GLU A 86 -17.63 0.89 14.56
CA GLU A 86 -18.32 1.74 13.60
C GLU A 86 -18.82 0.96 12.37
N GLY A 87 -18.73 -0.36 12.38
CA GLY A 87 -19.25 -1.19 11.30
C GLY A 87 -18.33 -1.34 10.11
N ILE A 88 -17.06 -0.92 10.24
CA ILE A 88 -16.07 -1.08 9.17
C ILE A 88 -15.66 -2.55 9.10
N LYS A 89 -15.67 -3.11 7.90
CA LYS A 89 -15.32 -4.51 7.69
C LYS A 89 -13.80 -4.67 7.59
N MET A 90 -13.24 -5.48 8.48
CA MET A 90 -11.80 -5.78 8.49
C MET A 90 -11.55 -7.10 7.80
N ILE A 91 -10.42 -7.20 7.06
CA ILE A 91 -9.95 -8.50 6.59
C ILE A 91 -9.31 -9.24 7.74
N ASN A 92 -8.52 -8.54 8.56
CA ASN A 92 -7.87 -9.12 9.74
C ASN A 92 -8.63 -8.70 10.99
N GLU A 93 -9.12 -9.67 11.76
CA GLU A 93 -9.82 -9.37 13.02
C GLU A 93 -8.87 -8.85 14.09
N GLU A 94 -7.59 -9.23 13.99
CA GLU A 94 -6.52 -8.78 14.88
C GLU A 94 -5.31 -8.41 14.04
N ALA A 95 -4.40 -7.61 14.61
CA ALA A 95 -3.17 -7.27 13.93
C ALA A 95 -2.30 -8.51 13.72
N VAL A 96 -1.61 -8.56 12.61
CA VAL A 96 -0.67 -9.63 12.28
C VAL A 96 0.70 -9.03 12.02
N ASP A 97 1.73 -9.87 12.02
CA ASP A 97 3.09 -9.41 11.78
C ASP A 97 3.26 -8.95 10.34
N GLY A 98 3.85 -7.77 10.18
CA GLY A 98 4.25 -7.24 8.89
C GLY A 98 5.77 -7.25 8.73
N SER A 99 6.27 -6.51 7.74
CA SER A 99 7.69 -6.42 7.49
C SER A 99 8.39 -5.57 8.55
N SER A 100 9.67 -5.89 8.81
CA SER A 100 10.54 -5.13 9.71
C SER A 100 9.99 -4.96 11.13
N GLY A 101 9.29 -5.99 11.62
CA GLY A 101 8.77 -5.99 12.98
C GLY A 101 7.50 -5.16 13.17
N SER A 102 6.90 -4.66 12.09
CA SER A 102 5.66 -3.90 12.18
C SER A 102 4.47 -4.83 12.49
N GLN A 103 3.39 -4.20 12.94
CA GLN A 103 2.09 -4.85 13.06
C GLN A 103 1.18 -4.27 12.02
N ILE A 104 0.43 -5.12 11.31
CA ILE A 104 -0.43 -4.65 10.22
C ILE A 104 -1.83 -5.25 10.32
N ALA A 105 -2.78 -4.60 9.66
CA ALA A 105 -4.13 -5.12 9.48
C ALA A 105 -4.73 -4.46 8.25
N PHE A 106 -5.61 -5.17 7.56
CA PHE A 106 -6.23 -4.64 6.35
C PHE A 106 -7.72 -4.39 6.53
N ILE A 107 -8.17 -3.25 6.05
CA ILE A 107 -9.59 -2.92 5.93
C ILE A 107 -10.09 -3.49 4.61
N HIS A 108 -11.23 -4.15 4.64
CA HIS A 108 -11.80 -4.74 3.42
C HIS A 108 -12.16 -3.63 2.42
N PRO A 109 -11.85 -3.80 1.13
CA PRO A 109 -12.17 -2.78 0.13
C PRO A 109 -13.63 -2.35 0.09
N LYS A 110 -14.57 -3.21 0.47
CA LYS A 110 -15.99 -2.85 0.53
C LYS A 110 -16.27 -1.67 1.45
N SER A 111 -15.46 -1.49 2.50
CA SER A 111 -15.63 -0.40 3.43
C SER A 111 -14.80 0.83 3.07
N ALA A 112 -14.05 0.78 1.98
CA ALA A 112 -13.09 1.82 1.60
C ALA A 112 -13.18 2.20 0.11
N GLY A 113 -14.37 2.11 -0.46
CA GLY A 113 -14.59 2.55 -1.85
C GLY A 113 -13.84 1.73 -2.89
N GLY A 114 -13.52 0.49 -2.59
CA GLY A 114 -12.84 -0.40 -3.52
C GLY A 114 -11.32 -0.39 -3.41
N VAL A 115 -10.76 0.39 -2.48
CA VAL A 115 -9.31 0.47 -2.27
C VAL A 115 -8.94 -0.36 -1.04
N LEU A 116 -7.87 -1.14 -1.14
CA LEU A 116 -7.34 -1.89 0.00
C LEU A 116 -6.60 -0.93 0.92
N ILE A 117 -7.01 -0.85 2.18
CA ILE A 117 -6.35 0.03 3.16
C ILE A 117 -5.56 -0.84 4.13
N GLU A 118 -4.27 -0.56 4.25
CA GLU A 118 -3.39 -1.22 5.20
C GLU A 118 -3.12 -0.29 6.38
N LEU A 119 -3.38 -0.77 7.59
CA LEU A 119 -2.98 -0.06 8.80
C LEU A 119 -1.62 -0.60 9.23
N VAL A 120 -0.70 0.27 9.58
CA VAL A 120 0.66 -0.14 9.94
C VAL A 120 1.07 0.56 11.24
N GLU A 121 1.43 -0.23 12.24
CA GLU A 121 2.06 0.29 13.44
C GLU A 121 3.53 -0.09 13.37
N HIS A 122 4.38 0.91 13.20
CA HIS A 122 5.82 0.70 13.13
C HIS A 122 6.42 0.58 14.53
N THR A 123 7.41 -0.32 14.65
CA THR A 123 8.22 -0.38 15.87
C THR A 123 9.43 0.51 15.66
N ASP A 124 9.69 1.36 16.63
CA ASP A 124 10.88 2.25 16.57
C ASP A 124 12.12 1.58 17.15
#